data_dd988b08c542ac995fb189cc9bd88b2c
#
_entry.id   dd988b08c542ac995fb189cc9bd88b2c
#
_cell.length_a   1.000
_cell.length_b   1.000
_cell.length_c   1.000
_cell.angle_alpha   90.00
_cell.angle_beta   90.00
_cell.angle_gamma   90.00
#
_symmetry.space_group_name_H-M   'P 1'
#
loop_
_entity.id
_entity.type
_entity.pdbx_description
1 polymer ?
#
loop_
_entity_poly.entity_id
_entity_poly.type
_entity_poly.pdbx_seq_one_letter_code
_entity_poly.pdbx_strand_id
1 'polypeptide(L)'
;GYSTISETFTLSEDISRNFKLTDALESLDEVIITENIENLNIRKPQMSINKLTSATIKDIPVVLGESDIIKAITLLPGVTNAGEGASGFNVRGGAADQNLILLDEAIIYNSSHLFGFFSVFNPDAIKDLRLYKGGIPARYGGRVSSVLDIYQKEGNSKEFHMNGGIGIISSRLLAEGPLKKDKGSFLLGGRSSYAHLFLPLFDLNNIAYF
;
A
#
# COMPACT_ATOMS: atom_id res chain seq x y z
N GLY A 1 33.65 4.52 18.88
CA GLY A 1 34.91 5.31 18.95
C GLY A 1 34.65 6.74 19.42
N TYR A 2 35.70 7.54 19.49
CA TYR A 2 35.62 8.96 19.84
C TYR A 2 35.81 9.82 18.60
N SER A 3 35.19 11.00 18.58
CA SER A 3 35.38 11.97 17.50
C SER A 3 36.83 12.46 17.49
N THR A 4 37.44 12.57 16.31
CA THR A 4 38.80 13.07 16.14
C THR A 4 38.85 14.56 16.46
N ILE A 5 39.69 14.95 17.38
CA ILE A 5 40.01 16.35 17.68
C ILE A 5 41.38 16.66 17.08
N SER A 6 41.47 17.70 16.25
CA SER A 6 42.73 18.19 15.67
C SER A 6 42.88 19.66 16.03
N GLU A 7 43.93 19.98 16.77
CA GLU A 7 44.31 21.36 17.10
C GLU A 7 45.75 21.63 16.66
N THR A 8 45.98 22.79 16.07
CA THR A 8 47.32 23.24 15.69
C THR A 8 47.70 24.40 16.59
N PHE A 9 48.85 24.29 17.26
CA PHE A 9 49.37 25.36 18.12
C PHE A 9 50.86 25.54 17.92
N THR A 10 51.30 26.75 18.13
CA THR A 10 52.75 27.08 18.10
C THR A 10 53.30 26.98 19.50
N LEU A 11 54.33 26.14 19.68
CA LEU A 11 54.94 25.92 20.97
C LEU A 11 55.95 27.05 21.26
N SER A 12 55.55 27.98 22.11
CA SER A 12 56.44 29.08 22.61
C SER A 12 56.70 29.00 24.09
N GLU A 13 55.93 28.25 24.86
CA GLU A 13 56.04 28.06 26.31
C GLU A 13 55.53 26.65 26.66
N ASP A 14 55.73 26.20 27.92
CA ASP A 14 55.19 24.94 28.40
C ASP A 14 53.68 25.00 28.40
N ILE A 15 53.03 24.12 27.63
CA ILE A 15 51.56 24.07 27.45
C ILE A 15 51.03 22.80 28.10
N SER A 16 50.09 22.95 29.04
CA SER A 16 49.26 21.84 29.56
C SER A 16 47.84 21.97 29.05
N ARG A 17 47.35 20.97 28.36
CA ARG A 17 45.97 20.94 27.81
C ARG A 17 45.24 19.67 28.13
N ASN A 18 43.96 19.80 28.48
CA ASN A 18 43.04 18.69 28.68
C ASN A 18 42.11 18.59 27.48
N PHE A 19 42.08 17.42 26.86
CA PHE A 19 41.15 17.11 25.77
C PHE A 19 39.97 16.34 26.32
N LYS A 20 38.77 16.85 26.06
CA LYS A 20 37.54 16.17 26.37
C LYS A 20 37.04 15.48 25.09
N LEU A 21 37.20 14.16 25.05
CA LEU A 21 36.73 13.36 23.92
C LEU A 21 35.21 13.18 24.01
N THR A 22 34.55 13.37 22.90
CA THR A 22 33.13 13.07 22.75
C THR A 22 32.96 11.78 21.96
N ASP A 23 32.00 10.96 22.34
CA ASP A 23 31.68 9.74 21.59
C ASP A 23 31.35 10.09 20.15
N ALA A 24 31.99 9.42 19.19
CA ALA A 24 31.60 9.45 17.82
C ALA A 24 30.29 8.63 17.70
N LEU A 25 29.16 9.31 17.68
CA LEU A 25 27.93 8.71 17.22
C LEU A 25 28.11 8.48 15.72
N GLU A 26 28.48 7.27 15.33
CA GLU A 26 28.26 6.83 13.95
C GLU A 26 26.74 6.86 13.74
N SER A 27 26.24 7.92 13.13
CA SER A 27 24.94 7.86 12.48
C SER A 27 25.13 6.86 11.34
N LEU A 28 24.62 5.67 11.52
CA LEU A 28 24.40 4.77 10.41
C LEU A 28 23.45 5.54 9.48
N ASP A 29 23.98 5.98 8.35
CA ASP A 29 23.17 6.50 7.26
C ASP A 29 22.10 5.45 6.98
N GLU A 30 20.84 5.87 6.98
CA GLU A 30 19.72 5.01 6.64
C GLU A 30 20.05 4.37 5.30
N VAL A 31 20.33 3.06 5.32
CA VAL A 31 20.50 2.30 4.08
C VAL A 31 19.13 2.26 3.44
N ILE A 32 18.84 3.27 2.63
CA ILE A 32 17.67 3.26 1.75
C ILE A 32 17.96 2.18 0.72
N ILE A 33 17.49 0.97 1.01
CA ILE A 33 17.45 -0.10 0.03
C ILE A 33 16.37 0.30 -0.98
N THR A 34 16.73 1.14 -1.93
CA THR A 34 15.98 1.34 -3.16
C THR A 34 16.14 0.05 -3.97
N GLU A 35 15.28 -0.93 -3.70
CA GLU A 35 15.20 -2.11 -4.54
C GLU A 35 14.60 -1.63 -5.88
N ASN A 36 15.48 -1.35 -6.85
CA ASN A 36 15.07 -1.03 -8.21
C ASN A 36 14.23 -2.20 -8.73
N ILE A 37 12.96 -1.94 -9.00
CA ILE A 37 11.97 -2.91 -9.51
C ILE A 37 12.51 -3.62 -10.77
N GLU A 38 13.33 -2.95 -11.56
CA GLU A 38 14.01 -3.51 -12.74
C GLU A 38 14.98 -4.64 -12.39
N ASN A 39 15.64 -4.61 -11.24
CA ASN A 39 16.57 -5.64 -10.79
C ASN A 39 15.89 -6.84 -10.11
N LEU A 40 14.65 -6.73 -9.69
CA LEU A 40 13.88 -7.83 -9.09
C LEU A 40 13.65 -8.96 -10.08
N ASN A 41 13.38 -8.65 -11.35
CA ASN A 41 13.14 -9.63 -12.41
C ASN A 41 14.42 -10.40 -12.80
N ILE A 42 15.60 -9.82 -12.59
CA ILE A 42 16.89 -10.44 -12.95
C ILE A 42 17.41 -11.32 -11.81
N ARG A 43 17.23 -10.92 -10.55
CA ARG A 43 17.78 -11.63 -9.38
C ARG A 43 16.84 -12.68 -8.79
N LYS A 44 15.53 -12.51 -8.95
CA LYS A 44 14.52 -13.48 -8.53
C LYS A 44 13.70 -13.84 -9.77
N PRO A 45 13.84 -15.04 -10.33
CA PRO A 45 13.07 -15.47 -11.49
C PRO A 45 11.61 -15.75 -11.12
N GLN A 46 10.91 -14.70 -10.77
CA GLN A 46 9.47 -14.72 -10.53
C GLN A 46 8.80 -14.20 -11.79
N MET A 47 8.38 -15.10 -12.66
CA MET A 47 7.72 -14.74 -13.91
C MET A 47 6.27 -14.30 -13.66
N SER A 48 5.82 -13.28 -14.40
CA SER A 48 4.42 -12.82 -14.40
C SER A 48 3.91 -12.22 -13.09
N ILE A 49 4.79 -11.55 -12.33
CA ILE A 49 4.40 -10.77 -11.15
C ILE A 49 4.39 -9.29 -11.48
N ASN A 50 3.32 -8.61 -11.10
CA ASN A 50 3.26 -7.15 -11.08
C ASN A 50 3.15 -6.68 -9.63
N LYS A 51 4.05 -5.78 -9.23
CA LYS A 51 3.99 -5.10 -7.93
C LYS A 51 3.53 -3.67 -8.16
N LEU A 52 2.50 -3.23 -7.42
CA LEU A 52 2.05 -1.85 -7.37
C LEU A 52 2.21 -1.34 -5.94
N THR A 53 2.81 -0.17 -5.80
CA THR A 53 2.93 0.52 -4.52
C THR A 53 1.74 1.44 -4.30
N SER A 54 1.50 1.87 -3.05
CA SER A 54 0.48 2.86 -2.73
C SER A 54 0.65 4.16 -3.52
N ALA A 55 1.88 4.61 -3.75
CA ALA A 55 2.16 5.78 -4.57
C ALA A 55 1.66 5.59 -6.00
N THR A 56 2.05 4.49 -6.65
CA THR A 56 1.61 4.18 -8.03
C THR A 56 0.08 4.11 -8.14
N ILE A 57 -0.60 3.54 -7.14
CA ILE A 57 -2.07 3.44 -7.14
C ILE A 57 -2.72 4.82 -7.04
N LYS A 58 -2.13 5.74 -6.27
CA LYS A 58 -2.63 7.11 -6.10
C LYS A 58 -2.40 7.99 -7.32
N ASP A 59 -1.36 7.72 -8.10
CA ASP A 59 -1.05 8.45 -9.33
C ASP A 59 -1.96 8.08 -10.51
N ILE A 60 -2.73 6.99 -10.39
CA ILE A 60 -3.69 6.58 -11.41
C ILE A 60 -4.89 7.52 -11.41
N PRO A 61 -5.33 8.01 -12.58
CA PRO A 61 -6.51 8.85 -12.70
C PRO A 61 -7.74 8.20 -12.06
N VAL A 62 -8.40 8.93 -11.19
CA VAL A 62 -9.52 8.42 -10.40
C VAL A 62 -10.85 8.68 -11.08
N VAL A 63 -11.76 7.73 -10.97
CA VAL A 63 -13.14 7.89 -11.37
C VAL A 63 -13.95 8.28 -10.13
N LEU A 64 -14.76 9.34 -10.25
CA LEU A 64 -15.59 9.86 -9.16
C LEU A 64 -14.79 10.32 -7.92
N GLY A 65 -13.51 10.69 -8.10
CA GLY A 65 -12.67 11.25 -7.03
C GLY A 65 -12.06 10.23 -6.08
N GLU A 66 -12.12 8.93 -6.40
CA GLU A 66 -11.61 7.89 -5.54
C GLU A 66 -10.68 6.91 -6.25
N SER A 67 -9.46 6.73 -5.69
CA SER A 67 -8.51 5.71 -6.14
C SER A 67 -9.06 4.33 -5.78
N ASP A 68 -9.01 3.40 -6.72
CA ASP A 68 -9.50 2.03 -6.53
C ASP A 68 -8.45 1.03 -6.97
N ILE A 69 -8.16 0.07 -6.09
CA ILE A 69 -7.12 -0.93 -6.30
C ILE A 69 -7.49 -1.90 -7.41
N ILE A 70 -8.74 -2.33 -7.45
CA ILE A 70 -9.20 -3.25 -8.49
C ILE A 70 -9.13 -2.56 -9.85
N LYS A 71 -9.52 -1.29 -9.93
CA LYS A 71 -9.36 -0.50 -11.16
C LYS A 71 -7.90 -0.29 -11.53
N ALA A 72 -7.03 -0.09 -10.56
CA ALA A 72 -5.59 0.02 -10.82
C ALA A 72 -5.01 -1.23 -11.47
N ILE A 73 -5.36 -2.42 -11.00
CA ILE A 73 -4.86 -3.68 -11.57
C ILE A 73 -5.46 -3.99 -12.94
N THR A 74 -6.65 -3.50 -13.28
CA THR A 74 -7.22 -3.69 -14.63
C THR A 74 -6.48 -2.92 -15.73
N LEU A 75 -5.62 -1.98 -15.37
CA LEU A 75 -4.72 -1.31 -16.30
C LEU A 75 -3.48 -2.17 -16.66
N LEU A 76 -3.25 -3.25 -15.93
CA LEU A 76 -2.12 -4.14 -16.19
C LEU A 76 -2.39 -5.04 -17.40
N PRO A 77 -1.39 -5.31 -18.25
CA PRO A 77 -1.54 -6.20 -19.39
C PRO A 77 -2.07 -7.58 -18.99
N GLY A 78 -3.11 -8.05 -19.68
CA GLY A 78 -3.73 -9.36 -19.45
C GLY A 78 -4.68 -9.40 -18.24
N VAL A 79 -5.07 -8.24 -17.73
CA VAL A 79 -6.14 -8.09 -16.74
C VAL A 79 -7.28 -7.31 -17.36
N THR A 80 -8.49 -7.77 -17.19
CA THR A 80 -9.70 -7.11 -17.69
C THR A 80 -10.74 -7.02 -16.58
N ASN A 81 -11.65 -6.06 -16.69
CA ASN A 81 -12.80 -5.98 -15.79
C ASN A 81 -13.72 -7.19 -16.01
N ALA A 82 -14.37 -7.68 -14.97
CA ALA A 82 -15.32 -8.80 -15.04
C ALA A 82 -16.61 -8.47 -15.81
N GLY A 83 -16.82 -7.21 -16.16
CA GLY A 83 -17.97 -6.68 -16.89
C GLY A 83 -18.55 -5.43 -16.22
N GLU A 84 -19.45 -4.72 -16.91
CA GLU A 84 -20.17 -3.59 -16.33
C GLU A 84 -21.13 -4.10 -15.25
N GLY A 85 -21.06 -3.54 -14.07
CA GLY A 85 -21.85 -3.96 -12.91
C GLY A 85 -21.44 -5.29 -12.28
N ALA A 86 -20.36 -5.92 -12.75
CA ALA A 86 -19.79 -7.10 -12.14
C ALA A 86 -18.65 -6.74 -11.19
N SER A 87 -18.61 -7.42 -10.06
CA SER A 87 -17.51 -7.27 -9.11
C SER A 87 -16.32 -8.17 -9.50
N GLY A 88 -15.10 -7.59 -9.49
CA GLY A 88 -13.88 -8.35 -9.70
C GLY A 88 -13.16 -8.05 -11.01
N PHE A 89 -12.23 -8.92 -11.33
CA PHE A 89 -11.37 -8.82 -12.51
C PHE A 89 -11.07 -10.20 -13.06
N ASN A 90 -10.77 -10.26 -14.34
CA ASN A 90 -10.36 -11.47 -15.03
C ASN A 90 -8.89 -11.38 -15.39
N VAL A 91 -8.16 -12.49 -15.25
CA VAL A 91 -6.74 -12.56 -15.61
C VAL A 91 -6.54 -13.61 -16.68
N ARG A 92 -5.98 -13.20 -17.82
CA ARG A 92 -5.64 -14.08 -18.94
C ARG A 92 -6.81 -14.99 -19.39
N GLY A 93 -8.02 -14.45 -19.36
CA GLY A 93 -9.23 -15.18 -19.75
C GLY A 93 -9.84 -16.07 -18.65
N GLY A 94 -9.24 -16.11 -17.46
CA GLY A 94 -9.86 -16.78 -16.31
C GLY A 94 -11.03 -15.97 -15.75
N ALA A 95 -12.02 -16.65 -15.17
CA ALA A 95 -13.18 -16.01 -14.56
C ALA A 95 -12.84 -15.32 -13.23
N ALA A 96 -13.68 -14.37 -12.81
CA ALA A 96 -13.43 -13.56 -11.61
C ALA A 96 -13.34 -14.41 -10.33
N ASP A 97 -14.12 -15.47 -10.22
CA ASP A 97 -14.13 -16.42 -9.10
C ASP A 97 -12.88 -17.31 -9.06
N GLN A 98 -12.09 -17.36 -10.13
CA GLN A 98 -10.85 -18.11 -10.21
C GLN A 98 -9.62 -17.35 -9.68
N ASN A 99 -9.81 -16.12 -9.24
CA ASN A 99 -8.75 -15.32 -8.63
C ASN A 99 -8.76 -15.46 -7.11
N LEU A 100 -7.59 -15.63 -6.51
CA LEU A 100 -7.42 -15.58 -5.06
C LEU A 100 -7.08 -14.14 -4.67
N ILE A 101 -7.86 -13.56 -3.79
CA ILE A 101 -7.61 -12.21 -3.27
C ILE A 101 -7.32 -12.33 -1.78
N LEU A 102 -6.18 -11.81 -1.38
CA LEU A 102 -5.69 -11.83 0.00
C LEU A 102 -5.46 -10.42 0.50
N LEU A 103 -5.83 -10.17 1.74
CA LEU A 103 -5.49 -8.98 2.50
C LEU A 103 -4.78 -9.42 3.77
N ASP A 104 -3.46 -9.17 3.86
CA ASP A 104 -2.60 -9.66 4.92
C ASP A 104 -2.84 -11.16 5.22
N GLU A 105 -2.77 -11.98 4.16
CA GLU A 105 -3.00 -13.44 4.16
C GLU A 105 -4.47 -13.88 4.37
N ALA A 106 -5.38 -12.98 4.75
CA ALA A 106 -6.80 -13.30 4.88
C ALA A 106 -7.50 -13.34 3.51
N ILE A 107 -8.30 -14.37 3.26
CA ILE A 107 -9.04 -14.52 2.00
C ILE A 107 -10.21 -13.55 1.95
N ILE A 108 -10.26 -12.76 0.87
CA ILE A 108 -11.36 -11.85 0.57
C ILE A 108 -12.24 -12.48 -0.51
N TYR A 109 -13.44 -12.89 -0.15
CA TYR A 109 -14.39 -13.53 -1.07
C TYR A 109 -15.12 -12.53 -1.96
N ASN A 110 -15.44 -11.34 -1.43
CA ASN A 110 -16.07 -10.27 -2.18
C ASN A 110 -15.18 -9.03 -2.15
N SER A 111 -14.56 -8.72 -3.28
CA SER A 111 -13.60 -7.62 -3.40
C SER A 111 -14.22 -6.26 -3.71
N SER A 112 -15.54 -6.21 -3.93
CA SER A 112 -16.20 -4.97 -4.31
C SER A 112 -17.62 -4.87 -3.74
N HIS A 113 -18.13 -3.66 -3.70
CA HIS A 113 -19.50 -3.36 -3.28
C HIS A 113 -20.13 -2.35 -4.26
N LEU A 114 -21.40 -2.05 -4.06
CA LEU A 114 -22.18 -1.15 -4.90
C LEU A 114 -22.07 -1.52 -6.39
N PHE A 115 -22.57 -2.71 -6.75
CA PHE A 115 -22.58 -3.21 -8.13
C PHE A 115 -21.19 -3.23 -8.80
N GLY A 116 -20.13 -3.47 -8.04
CA GLY A 116 -18.78 -3.53 -8.58
C GLY A 116 -18.10 -2.19 -8.86
N PHE A 117 -18.75 -1.07 -8.56
CA PHE A 117 -18.18 0.26 -8.80
C PHE A 117 -17.00 0.59 -7.88
N PHE A 118 -16.99 0.04 -6.67
CA PHE A 118 -15.93 0.31 -5.68
C PHE A 118 -15.41 -0.97 -5.06
N SER A 119 -14.10 -1.05 -4.88
CA SER A 119 -13.49 -2.12 -4.10
C SER A 119 -13.74 -1.92 -2.60
N VAL A 120 -13.65 -3.00 -1.84
CA VAL A 120 -13.76 -2.95 -0.36
C VAL A 120 -12.49 -2.41 0.31
N PHE A 121 -11.43 -2.24 -0.44
CA PHE A 121 -10.12 -1.83 0.08
C PHE A 121 -10.03 -0.32 0.26
N ASN A 122 -9.44 0.10 1.38
CA ASN A 122 -9.07 1.50 1.58
C ASN A 122 -7.66 1.75 0.99
N PRO A 123 -7.53 2.53 -0.10
CA PRO A 123 -6.23 2.73 -0.76
C PRO A 123 -5.20 3.43 0.11
N ASP A 124 -5.63 4.20 1.11
CA ASP A 124 -4.72 4.89 2.03
C ASP A 124 -4.09 3.94 3.06
N ALA A 125 -4.78 2.84 3.39
CA ALA A 125 -4.28 1.83 4.32
C ALA A 125 -3.32 0.82 3.67
N ILE A 126 -3.22 0.82 2.34
CA ILE A 126 -2.40 -0.17 1.63
C ILE A 126 -0.97 0.30 1.49
N LYS A 127 -0.05 -0.63 1.72
CA LYS A 127 1.39 -0.48 1.53
C LYS A 127 1.79 -0.82 0.09
N ASP A 128 1.53 -2.05 -0.29
CA ASP A 128 1.77 -2.55 -1.65
C ASP A 128 0.83 -3.73 -1.96
N LEU A 129 0.75 -4.06 -3.25
CA LEU A 129 0.07 -5.26 -3.71
C LEU A 129 0.92 -5.99 -4.73
N ARG A 130 0.71 -7.30 -4.83
CA ARG A 130 1.37 -8.18 -5.78
C ARG A 130 0.34 -9.00 -6.52
N LEU A 131 0.33 -8.87 -7.84
CA LEU A 131 -0.52 -9.67 -8.71
C LEU A 131 0.31 -10.74 -9.40
N TYR A 132 0.05 -12.00 -9.07
CA TYR A 132 0.63 -13.18 -9.71
C TYR A 132 -0.32 -13.62 -10.83
N LYS A 133 0.09 -13.41 -12.08
CA LYS A 133 -0.69 -13.79 -13.28
C LYS A 133 -0.28 -15.14 -13.86
N GLY A 134 0.65 -15.82 -13.22
CA GLY A 134 1.24 -17.11 -13.58
C GLY A 134 2.46 -17.37 -12.71
N GLY A 135 2.98 -18.59 -12.72
CA GLY A 135 4.08 -18.97 -11.83
C GLY A 135 3.72 -18.78 -10.35
N ILE A 136 2.47 -19.09 -10.01
CA ILE A 136 1.94 -18.90 -8.64
C ILE A 136 2.74 -19.78 -7.68
N PRO A 137 3.34 -19.20 -6.63
CA PRO A 137 4.07 -19.97 -5.62
C PRO A 137 3.19 -21.04 -4.95
N ALA A 138 3.76 -22.19 -4.61
CA ALA A 138 3.04 -23.32 -4.04
C ALA A 138 2.33 -23.03 -2.70
N ARG A 139 2.71 -21.95 -2.01
CA ARG A 139 2.02 -21.51 -0.78
C ARG A 139 0.59 -20.99 -1.03
N TYR A 140 0.27 -20.59 -2.26
CA TYR A 140 -1.06 -20.16 -2.64
C TYR A 140 -1.81 -21.30 -3.30
N GLY A 141 -2.99 -21.61 -2.81
CA GLY A 141 -3.83 -22.68 -3.34
C GLY A 141 -5.29 -22.24 -3.48
N GLY A 142 -6.13 -23.16 -4.00
CA GLY A 142 -7.58 -22.98 -4.05
C GLY A 142 -8.13 -22.15 -5.20
N ARG A 143 -7.26 -21.50 -6.01
CA ARG A 143 -7.65 -20.74 -7.20
C ARG A 143 -6.63 -20.97 -8.32
N VAL A 144 -7.09 -20.86 -9.57
CA VAL A 144 -6.31 -21.32 -10.74
C VAL A 144 -5.86 -20.20 -11.68
N SER A 145 -6.50 -19.03 -11.66
CA SER A 145 -6.21 -17.95 -12.61
C SER A 145 -5.11 -17.03 -12.10
N SER A 146 -5.30 -16.43 -10.95
CA SER A 146 -4.34 -15.47 -10.39
C SER A 146 -4.39 -15.40 -8.86
N VAL A 147 -3.37 -14.75 -8.30
CA VAL A 147 -3.35 -14.37 -6.87
C VAL A 147 -3.09 -12.87 -6.77
N LEU A 148 -3.99 -12.15 -6.13
CA LEU A 148 -3.82 -10.77 -5.72
C LEU A 148 -3.53 -10.75 -4.22
N ASP A 149 -2.29 -10.44 -3.87
CA ASP A 149 -1.81 -10.41 -2.49
C ASP A 149 -1.61 -8.94 -2.08
N ILE A 150 -2.40 -8.46 -1.14
CA ILE A 150 -2.49 -7.06 -0.71
C ILE A 150 -1.94 -6.95 0.71
N TYR A 151 -1.02 -6.03 0.91
CA TYR A 151 -0.39 -5.77 2.21
C TYR A 151 -0.81 -4.40 2.73
N GLN A 152 -1.24 -4.36 3.98
CA GLN A 152 -1.55 -3.11 4.68
C GLN A 152 -0.31 -2.46 5.27
N LYS A 153 -0.41 -1.18 5.59
CA LYS A 153 0.60 -0.43 6.32
C LYS A 153 0.58 -0.84 7.80
N GLU A 154 1.72 -0.77 8.45
CA GLU A 154 1.85 -1.07 9.88
C GLU A 154 1.53 0.12 10.80
N GLY A 155 1.32 1.30 10.23
CA GLY A 155 1.19 2.53 10.99
C GLY A 155 2.56 3.16 11.37
N ASN A 156 2.51 4.44 11.76
CA ASN A 156 3.71 5.20 12.10
C ASN A 156 4.02 5.07 13.59
N SER A 157 5.21 4.55 13.94
CA SER A 157 5.65 4.40 15.33
C SER A 157 6.29 5.66 15.93
N LYS A 158 6.54 6.70 15.10
CA LYS A 158 7.26 7.91 15.52
C LYS A 158 6.32 9.09 15.71
N GLU A 159 5.41 9.31 14.77
CA GLU A 159 4.56 10.50 14.69
C GLU A 159 3.12 10.15 14.34
N PHE A 160 2.20 10.99 14.77
CA PHE A 160 0.79 10.86 14.41
C PHE A 160 0.56 11.49 13.03
N HIS A 161 -0.08 10.73 12.17
CA HIS A 161 -0.51 11.18 10.85
C HIS A 161 -2.00 10.91 10.65
N MET A 162 -2.65 11.82 9.97
CA MET A 162 -4.04 11.66 9.53
C MET A 162 -4.13 11.98 8.06
N ASN A 163 -4.79 11.11 7.32
CA ASN A 163 -5.04 11.29 5.89
C ASN A 163 -6.51 10.99 5.59
N GLY A 164 -7.08 11.66 4.63
CA GLY A 164 -8.47 11.44 4.26
C GLY A 164 -8.87 12.15 3.00
N GLY A 165 -10.05 11.83 2.52
CA GLY A 165 -10.63 12.45 1.34
C GLY A 165 -12.14 12.45 1.41
N ILE A 166 -12.73 13.51 0.88
CA ILE A 166 -14.17 13.63 0.70
C ILE A 166 -14.42 13.71 -0.80
N GLY A 167 -15.10 12.72 -1.33
CA GLY A 167 -15.55 12.65 -2.71
C GLY A 167 -17.05 12.89 -2.83
N ILE A 168 -17.56 12.85 -4.05
CA ILE A 168 -18.99 13.03 -4.33
C ILE A 168 -19.84 11.90 -3.76
N ILE A 169 -19.31 10.67 -3.76
CA ILE A 169 -20.07 9.44 -3.44
C ILE A 169 -19.58 8.79 -2.14
N SER A 170 -18.35 9.04 -1.75
CA SER A 170 -17.72 8.42 -0.59
C SER A 170 -16.78 9.37 0.14
N SER A 171 -16.57 9.10 1.41
CA SER A 171 -15.51 9.72 2.20
C SER A 171 -14.67 8.64 2.87
N ARG A 172 -13.40 8.93 3.09
CA ARG A 172 -12.45 8.06 3.76
C ARG A 172 -11.62 8.82 4.75
N LEU A 173 -11.20 8.15 5.80
CA LEU A 173 -10.30 8.68 6.80
C LEU A 173 -9.35 7.56 7.23
N LEU A 174 -8.09 7.91 7.40
CA LEU A 174 -7.06 7.06 7.97
C LEU A 174 -6.32 7.85 9.04
N ALA A 175 -6.16 7.28 10.22
CA ALA A 175 -5.33 7.80 11.28
C ALA A 175 -4.30 6.75 11.68
N GLU A 176 -3.06 7.15 11.80
CA GLU A 176 -1.96 6.30 12.21
C GLU A 176 -1.07 7.03 13.21
N GLY A 177 -0.47 6.29 14.13
CA GLY A 177 0.40 6.91 15.12
C GLY A 177 1.01 5.92 16.10
N PRO A 178 1.92 6.40 16.99
CA PRO A 178 2.54 5.57 18.00
C PRO A 178 1.57 5.24 19.13
N LEU A 179 1.47 3.97 19.49
CA LEU A 179 0.94 3.53 20.79
C LEU A 179 1.98 3.79 21.89
N LYS A 180 3.23 3.51 21.56
CA LYS A 180 4.40 3.84 22.36
C LYS A 180 5.53 4.18 21.39
N LYS A 181 6.11 5.36 21.54
CA LYS A 181 7.15 5.88 20.64
C LYS A 181 8.24 4.83 20.41
N ASP A 182 8.54 4.55 19.13
CA ASP A 182 9.53 3.60 18.64
C ASP A 182 9.31 2.11 19.05
N LYS A 183 8.15 1.77 19.63
CA LYS A 183 7.88 0.38 20.07
C LYS A 183 6.61 -0.23 19.51
N GLY A 184 5.64 0.58 19.15
CA GLY A 184 4.39 0.09 18.59
C GLY A 184 3.57 1.20 17.99
N SER A 185 2.78 0.87 16.99
CA SER A 185 1.94 1.79 16.25
C SER A 185 0.50 1.26 16.15
N PHE A 186 -0.40 2.15 15.82
CA PHE A 186 -1.75 1.81 15.41
C PHE A 186 -2.03 2.39 14.03
N LEU A 187 -2.94 1.75 13.32
CA LEU A 187 -3.51 2.24 12.08
C LEU A 187 -5.01 2.01 12.16
N LEU A 188 -5.79 3.08 12.05
CA LEU A 188 -7.24 3.06 12.08
C LEU A 188 -7.76 3.71 10.81
N GLY A 189 -8.48 2.95 10.00
CA GLY A 189 -9.08 3.43 8.76
C GLY A 189 -10.58 3.21 8.74
N GLY A 190 -11.30 4.18 8.20
CA GLY A 190 -12.72 4.10 7.94
C GLY A 190 -13.06 4.66 6.57
N ARG A 191 -14.07 4.06 5.93
CA ARG A 191 -14.64 4.54 4.68
C ARG A 191 -16.15 4.43 4.76
N SER A 192 -16.83 5.46 4.26
CA SER A 192 -18.28 5.48 4.18
C SER A 192 -18.70 5.90 2.79
N SER A 193 -19.63 5.17 2.19
CA SER A 193 -20.28 5.56 0.94
C SER A 193 -21.67 6.09 1.24
N TYR A 194 -22.00 7.21 0.63
CA TYR A 194 -23.32 7.84 0.71
C TYR A 194 -24.03 7.90 -0.65
N ALA A 195 -23.67 6.99 -1.54
CA ALA A 195 -24.29 6.85 -2.86
C ALA A 195 -25.81 6.67 -2.77
N HIS A 196 -26.31 6.10 -1.68
CA HIS A 196 -27.74 5.93 -1.43
C HIS A 196 -28.52 7.26 -1.40
N LEU A 197 -27.85 8.41 -1.12
CA LEU A 197 -28.49 9.72 -1.16
C LEU A 197 -28.86 10.16 -2.59
N PHE A 198 -28.18 9.62 -3.59
CA PHE A 198 -28.39 9.91 -4.99
C PHE A 198 -29.36 8.94 -5.67
N LEU A 199 -29.58 7.76 -5.09
CA LEU A 199 -30.48 6.73 -5.65
C LEU A 199 -31.92 7.22 -5.87
N PRO A 200 -32.52 8.03 -4.97
CA PRO A 200 -33.86 8.58 -5.20
C PRO A 200 -33.97 9.46 -6.43
N LEU A 201 -32.88 10.11 -6.82
CA LEU A 201 -32.82 10.97 -8.01
C LEU A 201 -32.99 10.17 -9.33
N PHE A 202 -32.66 8.89 -9.30
CA PHE A 202 -32.69 8.01 -10.46
C PHE A 202 -33.85 7.00 -10.43
N ASP A 203 -34.81 7.16 -9.50
CA ASP A 203 -35.95 6.26 -9.30
C ASP A 203 -35.57 4.78 -9.07
N LEU A 204 -34.38 4.53 -8.54
CA LEU A 204 -33.78 3.23 -8.29
C LEU A 204 -34.06 2.72 -6.87
N ASN A 205 -35.05 3.26 -6.17
CA ASN A 205 -35.36 2.94 -4.78
C ASN A 205 -35.66 1.46 -4.52
N ASN A 206 -36.00 0.69 -5.57
CA ASN A 206 -36.31 -0.74 -5.45
C ASN A 206 -35.10 -1.66 -5.65
N ILE A 207 -33.93 -1.12 -5.98
CA ILE A 207 -32.73 -1.92 -6.31
C ILE A 207 -31.68 -1.92 -5.18
N ALA A 208 -31.79 -1.00 -4.23
CA ALA A 208 -30.74 -0.71 -3.25
C ALA A 208 -30.81 -1.50 -1.92
N TYR A 209 -31.69 -2.48 -1.80
CA TYR A 209 -31.89 -3.27 -0.56
C TYR A 209 -31.31 -4.69 -0.64
N PHE A 210 -30.24 -4.90 -1.43
CA PHE A 210 -29.54 -6.18 -1.47
C PHE A 210 -28.06 -6.02 -1.12
#